data_8ad7d671aa8eb8745b2f067ec6d9edbe
#
_entry.id   8ad7d671aa8eb8745b2f067ec6d9edbe
#
_cell.length_a   1.000
_cell.length_b   1.000
_cell.length_c   1.000
_cell.angle_alpha   90.00
_cell.angle_beta   90.00
_cell.angle_gamma   90.00
#
_symmetry.space_group_name_H-M   'P 1'
#
loop_
_entity.id
_entity.type
_entity.pdbx_description
1 polymer ?
#
loop_
_entity_poly.entity_id
_entity_poly.type
_entity_poly.pdbx_seq_one_letter_code
_entity_poly.pdbx_strand_id
1 'polypeptide(L)'
;MFMTPTSVRATKDRLLAAAAALFAERGFHGTKIRDIAARARVNVAAGNYHYGSKKALYLAVLRAQFAAIRASLAARGATRSPSELARLGRRELADLLRARVKVMLDILIGPPPGLHGTLMQREMCDPSEALPVIVDEFIRPVTREMEDIVAHLVPGLDRTTVERCVISVAAQAYFYRSVMPAMLLMLGEPAYPRGFSRELAEHVTEFSLGGMERLAAGTRRARRTA
;
A
#
# COMPACT_ATOMS: atom_id res chain seq x y z
N MET A 1 31.36 -1.41 -28.92
CA MET A 1 30.11 -0.70 -29.31
C MET A 1 29.53 -0.10 -28.03
N PHE A 2 29.79 1.19 -27.80
CA PHE A 2 29.32 1.89 -26.60
C PHE A 2 27.80 2.11 -26.69
N MET A 3 27.06 1.60 -25.72
CA MET A 3 25.59 1.85 -25.61
C MET A 3 25.37 3.34 -25.30
N THR A 4 24.47 3.97 -26.05
CA THR A 4 24.07 5.37 -25.78
C THR A 4 23.30 5.44 -24.46
N PRO A 5 23.34 6.58 -23.72
CA PRO A 5 22.59 6.76 -22.47
C PRO A 5 21.08 6.44 -22.61
N THR A 6 20.49 6.74 -23.75
CA THR A 6 19.07 6.45 -24.05
C THR A 6 18.80 4.94 -24.16
N SER A 7 19.72 4.17 -24.73
CA SER A 7 19.61 2.71 -24.88
C SER A 7 19.77 1.99 -23.53
N VAL A 8 20.61 2.53 -22.63
CA VAL A 8 20.79 2.01 -21.26
C VAL A 8 19.53 2.20 -20.43
N ARG A 9 18.91 3.40 -20.51
CA ARG A 9 17.65 3.71 -19.81
C ARG A 9 16.50 2.83 -20.31
N ALA A 10 16.35 2.68 -21.61
CA ALA A 10 15.32 1.83 -22.20
C ALA A 10 15.48 0.35 -21.79
N THR A 11 16.71 -0.13 -21.65
CA THR A 11 16.99 -1.50 -21.18
C THR A 11 16.60 -1.67 -19.70
N LYS A 12 16.94 -0.69 -18.87
CA LYS A 12 16.59 -0.69 -17.45
C LYS A 12 15.06 -0.68 -17.24
N ASP A 13 14.32 0.12 -18.00
CA ASP A 13 12.86 0.20 -17.92
C ASP A 13 12.19 -1.11 -18.37
N ARG A 14 12.68 -1.76 -19.44
CA ARG A 14 12.19 -3.08 -19.87
C ARG A 14 12.44 -4.16 -18.82
N LEU A 15 13.61 -4.17 -18.17
CA LEU A 15 13.93 -5.10 -17.10
C LEU A 15 12.99 -4.89 -15.90
N LEU A 16 12.76 -3.64 -15.52
CA LEU A 16 11.87 -3.29 -14.40
C LEU A 16 10.43 -3.73 -14.67
N ALA A 17 9.90 -3.47 -15.86
CA ALA A 17 8.56 -3.88 -16.26
C ALA A 17 8.39 -5.41 -16.32
N ALA A 18 9.37 -6.12 -16.89
CA ALA A 18 9.36 -7.58 -16.95
C ALA A 18 9.46 -8.21 -15.56
N ALA A 19 10.31 -7.64 -14.69
CA ALA A 19 10.45 -8.07 -13.30
C ALA A 19 9.15 -7.87 -12.51
N ALA A 20 8.53 -6.71 -12.63
CA ALA A 20 7.28 -6.40 -11.96
C ALA A 20 6.18 -7.42 -12.32
N ALA A 21 6.05 -7.75 -13.60
CA ALA A 21 5.07 -8.73 -14.06
C ALA A 21 5.37 -10.15 -13.52
N LEU A 22 6.65 -10.60 -13.62
CA LEU A 22 7.01 -11.95 -13.18
C LEU A 22 6.95 -12.11 -11.65
N PHE A 23 7.34 -11.11 -10.89
CA PHE A 23 7.19 -11.13 -9.44
C PHE A 23 5.71 -11.16 -9.02
N ALA A 24 4.83 -10.47 -9.73
CA ALA A 24 3.39 -10.56 -9.47
C ALA A 24 2.81 -11.93 -9.86
N GLU A 25 3.29 -12.53 -10.95
CA GLU A 25 2.82 -13.83 -11.43
C GLU A 25 3.31 -15.00 -10.53
N ARG A 26 4.57 -14.98 -10.10
CA ARG A 26 5.28 -16.14 -9.52
C ARG A 26 5.83 -15.91 -8.12
N GLY A 27 5.69 -14.70 -7.56
CA GLY A 27 6.33 -14.30 -6.31
C GLY A 27 7.84 -14.09 -6.42
N PHE A 28 8.45 -13.67 -5.31
CA PHE A 28 9.91 -13.49 -5.26
C PHE A 28 10.62 -14.81 -5.46
N HIS A 29 10.27 -15.86 -4.70
CA HIS A 29 10.96 -17.16 -4.71
C HIS A 29 10.82 -17.87 -6.05
N GLY A 30 9.65 -17.86 -6.69
CA GLY A 30 9.38 -18.52 -7.97
C GLY A 30 9.96 -17.82 -9.22
N THR A 31 10.51 -16.60 -9.09
CA THR A 31 11.05 -15.82 -10.20
C THR A 31 12.57 -15.96 -10.28
N LYS A 32 13.10 -16.22 -11.50
CA LYS A 32 14.54 -16.30 -11.78
C LYS A 32 14.98 -15.11 -12.63
N ILE A 33 16.19 -14.59 -12.41
CA ILE A 33 16.77 -13.47 -13.20
C ILE A 33 16.80 -13.78 -14.71
N ARG A 34 17.11 -15.02 -15.09
CA ARG A 34 17.12 -15.45 -16.49
C ARG A 34 15.73 -15.30 -17.17
N ASP A 35 14.65 -15.56 -16.42
CA ASP A 35 13.29 -15.45 -16.96
C ASP A 35 12.91 -13.98 -17.15
N ILE A 36 13.35 -13.11 -16.23
CA ILE A 36 13.19 -11.65 -16.35
C ILE A 36 13.95 -11.12 -17.57
N ALA A 37 15.20 -11.53 -17.75
CA ALA A 37 16.02 -11.11 -18.88
C ALA A 37 15.42 -11.57 -20.23
N ALA A 38 14.94 -12.83 -20.30
CA ALA A 38 14.26 -13.37 -21.47
C ALA A 38 12.98 -12.57 -21.79
N ARG A 39 12.12 -12.31 -20.80
CA ARG A 39 10.89 -11.52 -20.97
C ARG A 39 11.18 -10.06 -21.39
N ALA A 40 12.25 -9.48 -20.86
CA ALA A 40 12.72 -8.14 -21.21
C ALA A 40 13.41 -8.07 -22.56
N ARG A 41 13.72 -9.21 -23.20
CA ARG A 41 14.52 -9.34 -24.42
C ARG A 41 15.89 -8.67 -24.27
N VAL A 42 16.58 -8.99 -23.18
CA VAL A 42 17.94 -8.52 -22.89
C VAL A 42 18.83 -9.68 -22.49
N ASN A 43 20.16 -9.50 -22.57
CA ASN A 43 21.10 -10.49 -22.08
C ASN A 43 21.03 -10.55 -20.53
N VAL A 44 21.18 -11.73 -19.95
CA VAL A 44 21.20 -11.96 -18.49
C VAL A 44 22.29 -11.11 -17.81
N ALA A 45 23.46 -10.93 -18.46
CA ALA A 45 24.51 -10.04 -17.95
C ALA A 45 24.05 -8.59 -17.77
N ALA A 46 23.12 -8.10 -18.60
CA ALA A 46 22.55 -6.77 -18.45
C ALA A 46 21.70 -6.64 -17.18
N GLY A 47 20.96 -7.70 -16.79
CA GLY A 47 20.19 -7.73 -15.52
C GLY A 47 21.10 -7.57 -14.31
N ASN A 48 22.19 -8.33 -14.26
CA ASN A 48 23.19 -8.24 -13.20
C ASN A 48 23.93 -6.89 -13.20
N TYR A 49 24.25 -6.35 -14.37
CA TYR A 49 24.91 -5.06 -14.50
C TYR A 49 24.03 -3.90 -13.97
N HIS A 50 22.73 -3.91 -14.26
CA HIS A 50 21.85 -2.79 -13.87
C HIS A 50 21.37 -2.84 -12.43
N TYR A 51 21.18 -4.02 -11.85
CA TYR A 51 20.57 -4.19 -10.53
C TYR A 51 21.38 -5.01 -9.53
N GLY A 52 22.43 -5.69 -9.96
CA GLY A 52 23.34 -6.46 -9.12
C GLY A 52 22.76 -7.77 -8.58
N SER A 53 21.51 -7.77 -8.09
CA SER A 53 20.87 -8.96 -7.51
C SER A 53 19.36 -9.01 -7.75
N LYS A 54 18.76 -10.20 -7.59
CA LYS A 54 17.30 -10.37 -7.64
C LYS A 54 16.61 -9.54 -6.58
N LYS A 55 17.15 -9.49 -5.36
CA LYS A 55 16.64 -8.65 -4.27
C LYS A 55 16.66 -7.17 -4.63
N ALA A 56 17.77 -6.67 -5.16
CA ALA A 56 17.88 -5.26 -5.55
C ALA A 56 16.90 -4.90 -6.68
N LEU A 57 16.71 -5.80 -7.65
CA LEU A 57 15.71 -5.62 -8.71
C LEU A 57 14.26 -5.65 -8.13
N TYR A 58 13.98 -6.56 -7.20
CA TYR A 58 12.70 -6.63 -6.54
C TYR A 58 12.38 -5.34 -5.74
N LEU A 59 13.33 -4.87 -4.95
CA LEU A 59 13.21 -3.59 -4.25
C LEU A 59 13.03 -2.41 -5.20
N ALA A 60 13.71 -2.40 -6.37
CA ALA A 60 13.50 -1.37 -7.38
C ALA A 60 12.08 -1.38 -7.95
N VAL A 61 11.50 -2.58 -8.17
CA VAL A 61 10.08 -2.72 -8.56
C VAL A 61 9.16 -2.13 -7.50
N LEU A 62 9.34 -2.51 -6.24
CA LEU A 62 8.53 -2.02 -5.13
C LEU A 62 8.66 -0.49 -4.96
N ARG A 63 9.89 0.05 -5.02
CA ARG A 63 10.13 1.51 -4.96
C ARG A 63 9.38 2.27 -6.05
N ALA A 64 9.36 1.74 -7.28
CA ALA A 64 8.61 2.34 -8.38
C ALA A 64 7.09 2.32 -8.10
N GLN A 65 6.55 1.22 -7.57
CA GLN A 65 5.14 1.11 -7.19
C GLN A 65 4.77 2.07 -6.06
N PHE A 66 5.58 2.14 -5.01
CA PHE A 66 5.34 3.06 -3.90
C PHE A 66 5.49 4.54 -4.29
N ALA A 67 6.40 4.85 -5.22
CA ALA A 67 6.50 6.21 -5.77
C ALA A 67 5.20 6.61 -6.49
N ALA A 68 4.59 5.71 -7.27
CA ALA A 68 3.30 5.95 -7.93
C ALA A 68 2.17 6.13 -6.91
N ILE A 69 2.16 5.37 -5.80
CA ILE A 69 1.19 5.52 -4.72
C ILE A 69 1.33 6.89 -4.05
N ARG A 70 2.54 7.29 -3.69
CA ARG A 70 2.80 8.62 -3.10
C ARG A 70 2.36 9.74 -4.02
N ALA A 71 2.64 9.62 -5.33
CA ALA A 71 2.17 10.58 -6.32
C ALA A 71 0.63 10.64 -6.38
N SER A 72 -0.05 9.50 -6.30
CA SER A 72 -1.52 9.43 -6.26
C SER A 72 -2.09 10.07 -4.99
N LEU A 73 -1.49 9.83 -3.83
CA LEU A 73 -1.88 10.48 -2.56
C LEU A 73 -1.71 12.00 -2.65
N ALA A 74 -0.56 12.47 -3.16
CA ALA A 74 -0.29 13.89 -3.32
C ALA A 74 -1.27 14.56 -4.27
N ALA A 75 -1.53 13.95 -5.44
CA ALA A 75 -2.48 14.46 -6.44
C ALA A 75 -3.92 14.57 -5.91
N ARG A 76 -4.29 13.74 -4.94
CA ARG A 76 -5.61 13.78 -4.26
C ARG A 76 -5.62 14.64 -2.99
N GLY A 77 -4.55 15.37 -2.72
CA GLY A 77 -4.42 16.15 -1.50
C GLY A 77 -4.46 15.31 -0.20
N ALA A 78 -4.11 14.03 -0.28
CA ALA A 78 -4.15 13.10 0.84
C ALA A 78 -2.80 12.99 1.59
N THR A 79 -1.89 13.93 1.36
CA THR A 79 -0.62 14.05 2.08
C THR A 79 -0.61 15.38 2.82
N ARG A 80 -0.24 15.36 4.10
CA ARG A 80 -0.11 16.55 4.96
C ARG A 80 1.12 16.41 5.83
N SER A 81 1.80 17.53 6.07
CA SER A 81 2.83 17.61 7.09
C SER A 81 2.22 17.60 8.50
N PRO A 82 2.95 17.22 9.55
CA PRO A 82 2.46 17.30 10.93
C PRO A 82 1.93 18.68 11.33
N SER A 83 2.57 19.75 10.86
CA SER A 83 2.14 21.12 11.12
C SER A 83 0.83 21.51 10.41
N GLU A 84 0.55 20.92 9.26
CA GLU A 84 -0.72 21.07 8.57
C GLU A 84 -1.82 20.29 9.26
N LEU A 85 -1.56 19.03 9.68
CA LEU A 85 -2.53 18.20 10.42
C LEU A 85 -3.03 18.90 11.68
N ALA A 86 -2.14 19.55 12.43
CA ALA A 86 -2.48 20.27 13.66
C ALA A 86 -3.44 21.46 13.44
N ARG A 87 -3.57 21.93 12.19
CA ARG A 87 -4.46 23.06 11.82
C ARG A 87 -5.81 22.61 11.27
N LEU A 88 -5.93 21.32 10.91
CA LEU A 88 -7.16 20.79 10.32
C LEU A 88 -8.24 20.59 11.37
N GLY A 89 -9.47 20.95 11.00
CA GLY A 89 -10.66 20.63 11.77
C GLY A 89 -11.01 19.13 11.65
N ARG A 90 -11.86 18.68 12.58
CA ARG A 90 -12.29 17.28 12.64
C ARG A 90 -12.83 16.75 11.29
N ARG A 91 -13.65 17.55 10.59
CA ARG A 91 -14.22 17.16 9.29
C ARG A 91 -13.13 16.95 8.25
N GLU A 92 -12.18 17.86 8.17
CA GLU A 92 -11.05 17.78 7.22
C GLU A 92 -10.16 16.59 7.51
N LEU A 93 -9.91 16.26 8.78
CA LEU A 93 -9.17 15.06 9.20
C LEU A 93 -9.92 13.77 8.83
N ALA A 94 -11.25 13.73 9.01
CA ALA A 94 -12.08 12.59 8.59
C ALA A 94 -12.07 12.40 7.06
N ASP A 95 -12.15 13.51 6.31
CA ASP A 95 -12.06 13.50 4.84
C ASP A 95 -10.66 13.04 4.38
N LEU A 96 -9.61 13.44 5.08
CA LEU A 96 -8.24 12.99 4.82
C LEU A 96 -8.08 11.49 5.08
N LEU A 97 -8.62 10.97 6.19
CA LEU A 97 -8.63 9.53 6.49
C LEU A 97 -9.37 8.77 5.39
N ARG A 98 -10.56 9.24 5.00
CA ARG A 98 -11.37 8.64 3.92
C ARG A 98 -10.62 8.62 2.59
N ALA A 99 -9.95 9.71 2.23
CA ALA A 99 -9.16 9.78 1.02
C ALA A 99 -8.01 8.77 1.01
N ARG A 100 -7.33 8.55 2.14
CA ARG A 100 -6.28 7.54 2.28
C ARG A 100 -6.82 6.12 2.21
N VAL A 101 -7.91 5.82 2.90
CA VAL A 101 -8.59 4.52 2.80
C VAL A 101 -9.02 4.25 1.36
N LYS A 102 -9.55 5.27 0.67
CA LYS A 102 -9.94 5.16 -0.74
C LYS A 102 -8.76 4.83 -1.66
N VAL A 103 -7.61 5.51 -1.48
CA VAL A 103 -6.40 5.23 -2.26
C VAL A 103 -5.92 3.80 -1.98
N MET A 104 -5.90 3.38 -0.72
CA MET A 104 -5.52 2.02 -0.34
C MET A 104 -6.43 0.97 -1.01
N LEU A 105 -7.75 1.17 -0.98
CA LEU A 105 -8.70 0.27 -1.64
C LEU A 105 -8.53 0.27 -3.17
N ASP A 106 -8.35 1.42 -3.81
CA ASP A 106 -8.10 1.49 -5.25
C ASP A 106 -6.88 0.68 -5.67
N ILE A 107 -5.83 0.68 -4.84
CA ILE A 107 -4.60 -0.08 -5.08
C ILE A 107 -4.82 -1.57 -4.86
N LEU A 108 -5.58 -1.93 -3.83
CA LEU A 108 -5.77 -3.33 -3.44
C LEU A 108 -6.80 -4.05 -4.32
N ILE A 109 -7.93 -3.41 -4.61
CA ILE A 109 -9.09 -4.04 -5.25
C ILE A 109 -9.59 -3.31 -6.51
N GLY A 110 -8.96 -2.20 -6.90
CA GLY A 110 -9.32 -1.48 -8.13
C GLY A 110 -9.11 -2.31 -9.39
N PRO A 111 -9.85 -2.03 -10.48
CA PRO A 111 -9.75 -2.76 -11.75
C PRO A 111 -8.60 -2.22 -12.64
N PRO A 112 -7.80 -3.09 -13.29
CA PRO A 112 -7.52 -4.47 -12.87
C PRO A 112 -6.77 -4.44 -11.54
N PRO A 113 -6.82 -5.50 -10.70
CA PRO A 113 -6.13 -5.47 -9.40
C PRO A 113 -4.70 -5.05 -9.63
N GLY A 114 -4.35 -3.91 -9.03
CA GLY A 114 -3.07 -3.26 -9.29
C GLY A 114 -1.92 -4.21 -8.98
N LEU A 115 -0.87 -4.12 -9.76
CA LEU A 115 0.36 -4.92 -9.60
C LEU A 115 0.87 -4.84 -8.15
N HIS A 116 0.75 -3.67 -7.52
CA HIS A 116 1.13 -3.43 -6.14
C HIS A 116 0.33 -4.31 -5.15
N GLY A 117 -1.00 -4.35 -5.26
CA GLY A 117 -1.83 -5.18 -4.38
C GLY A 117 -1.46 -6.66 -4.47
N THR A 118 -1.13 -7.15 -5.67
CA THR A 118 -0.69 -8.53 -5.88
C THR A 118 0.69 -8.79 -5.28
N LEU A 119 1.66 -7.88 -5.47
CA LEU A 119 3.01 -8.00 -4.90
C LEU A 119 2.97 -7.97 -3.37
N MET A 120 2.23 -7.03 -2.78
CA MET A 120 2.11 -6.95 -1.32
C MET A 120 1.40 -8.14 -0.71
N GLN A 121 0.33 -8.64 -1.35
CA GLN A 121 -0.34 -9.85 -0.88
C GLN A 121 0.60 -11.05 -0.88
N ARG A 122 1.39 -11.23 -1.94
CA ARG A 122 2.38 -12.31 -2.00
C ARG A 122 3.44 -12.17 -0.92
N GLU A 123 3.97 -10.97 -0.73
CA GLU A 123 4.98 -10.71 0.30
C GLU A 123 4.45 -10.97 1.74
N MET A 124 3.17 -10.71 1.99
CA MET A 124 2.56 -11.03 3.28
C MET A 124 2.28 -12.52 3.47
N CYS A 125 2.00 -13.27 2.39
CA CYS A 125 1.73 -14.72 2.45
C CYS A 125 3.00 -15.58 2.35
N ASP A 126 4.01 -15.13 1.61
CA ASP A 126 5.29 -15.81 1.35
C ASP A 126 6.44 -14.80 1.43
N PRO A 127 6.86 -14.42 2.66
CA PRO A 127 7.82 -13.36 2.88
C PRO A 127 9.17 -13.64 2.24
N SER A 128 9.73 -12.63 1.57
CA SER A 128 11.06 -12.67 0.99
C SER A 128 12.11 -12.09 1.94
N GLU A 129 13.39 -12.28 1.60
CA GLU A 129 14.50 -11.60 2.29
C GLU A 129 14.47 -10.06 2.17
N ALA A 130 13.58 -9.51 1.36
CA ALA A 130 13.38 -8.07 1.22
C ALA A 130 12.41 -7.48 2.26
N LEU A 131 11.64 -8.32 2.97
CA LEU A 131 10.59 -7.88 3.92
C LEU A 131 11.09 -6.84 4.94
N PRO A 132 12.25 -6.96 5.61
CA PRO A 132 12.71 -5.93 6.54
C PRO A 132 12.84 -4.56 5.89
N VAL A 133 13.37 -4.49 4.66
CA VAL A 133 13.51 -3.25 3.90
C VAL A 133 12.14 -2.69 3.48
N ILE A 134 11.22 -3.57 3.09
CA ILE A 134 9.83 -3.20 2.77
C ILE A 134 9.13 -2.57 3.98
N VAL A 135 9.31 -3.19 5.15
CA VAL A 135 8.76 -2.64 6.41
C VAL A 135 9.31 -1.25 6.69
N ASP A 136 10.62 -1.07 6.60
CA ASP A 136 11.27 0.18 7.00
C ASP A 136 11.08 1.31 5.98
N GLU A 137 11.17 1.01 4.68
CA GLU A 137 11.05 2.03 3.63
C GLU A 137 9.60 2.39 3.25
N PHE A 138 8.64 1.47 3.51
CA PHE A 138 7.29 1.63 2.96
C PHE A 138 6.19 1.49 4.00
N ILE A 139 6.13 0.38 4.75
CA ILE A 139 5.01 0.12 5.66
C ILE A 139 5.05 1.11 6.83
N ARG A 140 6.20 1.22 7.50
CA ARG A 140 6.37 2.08 8.68
C ARG A 140 6.09 3.57 8.40
N PRO A 141 6.56 4.20 7.30
CA PRO A 141 6.21 5.59 6.99
C PRO A 141 4.72 5.80 6.79
N VAL A 142 4.07 4.93 6.00
CA VAL A 142 2.60 5.03 5.74
C VAL A 142 1.80 4.84 7.01
N THR A 143 2.19 3.89 7.87
CA THR A 143 1.54 3.62 9.17
C THR A 143 1.66 4.83 10.08
N ARG A 144 2.86 5.45 10.20
CA ARG A 144 3.07 6.66 11.02
C ARG A 144 2.20 7.83 10.57
N GLU A 145 2.11 8.08 9.25
CA GLU A 145 1.24 9.13 8.72
C GLU A 145 -0.24 8.89 9.06
N MET A 146 -0.69 7.62 9.08
CA MET A 146 -2.04 7.28 9.49
C MET A 146 -2.23 7.44 11.01
N GLU A 147 -1.23 7.08 11.81
CA GLU A 147 -1.22 7.29 13.26
C GLU A 147 -1.35 8.77 13.61
N ASP A 148 -0.62 9.64 12.92
CA ASP A 148 -0.71 11.10 13.09
C ASP A 148 -2.11 11.62 12.79
N ILE A 149 -2.74 11.17 11.70
CA ILE A 149 -4.12 11.55 11.36
C ILE A 149 -5.08 11.09 12.45
N VAL A 150 -5.00 9.83 12.89
CA VAL A 150 -5.89 9.26 13.90
C VAL A 150 -5.70 9.95 15.26
N ALA A 151 -4.46 10.26 15.65
CA ALA A 151 -4.17 10.95 16.90
C ALA A 151 -4.77 12.37 16.95
N HIS A 152 -4.74 13.11 15.84
CA HIS A 152 -5.38 14.41 15.73
C HIS A 152 -6.90 14.33 15.63
N LEU A 153 -7.42 13.30 14.94
CA LEU A 153 -8.86 13.11 14.72
C LEU A 153 -9.60 12.69 15.99
N VAL A 154 -8.96 11.86 16.81
CA VAL A 154 -9.55 11.33 18.05
C VAL A 154 -8.60 11.55 19.24
N PRO A 155 -8.49 12.79 19.74
CA PRO A 155 -7.62 13.12 20.86
C PRO A 155 -8.04 12.38 22.13
N GLY A 156 -7.05 11.89 22.89
CA GLY A 156 -7.26 11.19 24.17
C GLY A 156 -7.06 9.67 24.08
N LEU A 157 -6.80 9.13 22.90
CA LEU A 157 -6.29 7.78 22.75
C LEU A 157 -4.80 7.74 23.11
N ASP A 158 -4.35 6.68 23.79
CA ASP A 158 -2.93 6.42 23.97
C ASP A 158 -2.32 5.87 22.67
N ARG A 159 -0.99 5.92 22.58
CA ARG A 159 -0.25 5.51 21.39
C ARG A 159 -0.57 4.08 20.94
N THR A 160 -0.60 3.13 21.87
CA THR A 160 -0.87 1.72 21.57
C THR A 160 -2.29 1.54 20.99
N THR A 161 -3.25 2.28 21.51
CA THR A 161 -4.62 2.27 20.99
C THR A 161 -4.68 2.89 19.59
N VAL A 162 -3.97 3.99 19.33
CA VAL A 162 -3.84 4.58 17.98
C VAL A 162 -3.25 3.58 16.99
N GLU A 163 -2.14 2.92 17.35
CA GLU A 163 -1.50 1.88 16.52
C GLU A 163 -2.49 0.75 16.17
N ARG A 164 -3.25 0.26 17.16
CA ARG A 164 -4.29 -0.76 16.94
C ARG A 164 -5.42 -0.28 16.04
N CYS A 165 -5.86 0.96 16.19
CA CYS A 165 -6.88 1.55 15.33
C CYS A 165 -6.42 1.61 13.87
N VAL A 166 -5.19 2.05 13.62
CA VAL A 166 -4.60 2.12 12.27
C VAL A 166 -4.50 0.73 11.65
N ILE A 167 -4.04 -0.27 12.41
CA ILE A 167 -3.99 -1.68 11.97
C ILE A 167 -5.40 -2.18 11.64
N SER A 168 -6.42 -1.85 12.46
CA SER A 168 -7.80 -2.26 12.22
C SER A 168 -8.38 -1.64 10.94
N VAL A 169 -8.09 -0.37 10.65
CA VAL A 169 -8.47 0.28 9.39
C VAL A 169 -7.82 -0.43 8.19
N ALA A 170 -6.51 -0.66 8.28
CA ALA A 170 -5.76 -1.33 7.22
C ALA A 170 -6.23 -2.77 7.00
N ALA A 171 -6.51 -3.52 8.08
CA ALA A 171 -6.99 -4.90 8.03
C ALA A 171 -8.32 -5.02 7.29
N GLN A 172 -9.27 -4.09 7.51
CA GLN A 172 -10.55 -4.10 6.79
C GLN A 172 -10.32 -4.00 5.27
N ALA A 173 -9.50 -3.05 4.80
CA ALA A 173 -9.21 -2.91 3.38
C ALA A 173 -8.45 -4.11 2.82
N TYR A 174 -7.48 -4.63 3.58
CA TYR A 174 -6.68 -5.79 3.16
C TYR A 174 -7.50 -7.07 3.07
N PHE A 175 -8.49 -7.24 3.94
CA PHE A 175 -9.39 -8.39 3.93
C PHE A 175 -10.12 -8.52 2.59
N TYR A 176 -10.68 -7.42 2.07
CA TYR A 176 -11.37 -7.43 0.76
C TYR A 176 -10.45 -7.86 -0.39
N ARG A 177 -9.18 -7.58 -0.32
CA ARG A 177 -8.19 -8.10 -1.28
C ARG A 177 -7.94 -9.59 -1.09
N SER A 178 -7.76 -10.02 0.15
CA SER A 178 -7.39 -11.41 0.48
C SER A 178 -8.51 -12.40 0.12
N VAL A 179 -9.77 -12.00 0.35
CA VAL A 179 -10.94 -12.85 0.08
C VAL A 179 -11.63 -12.51 -1.25
N MET A 180 -11.01 -11.69 -2.09
CA MET A 180 -11.63 -11.22 -3.34
C MET A 180 -12.22 -12.35 -4.21
N PRO A 181 -11.53 -13.49 -4.44
CA PRO A 181 -12.12 -14.58 -5.24
C PRO A 181 -13.43 -15.12 -4.65
N ALA A 182 -13.49 -15.30 -3.33
CA ALA A 182 -14.71 -15.77 -2.65
C ALA A 182 -15.81 -14.71 -2.68
N MET A 183 -15.47 -13.45 -2.46
CA MET A 183 -16.44 -12.34 -2.53
C MET A 183 -17.05 -12.20 -3.92
N LEU A 184 -16.25 -12.29 -4.97
CA LEU A 184 -16.73 -12.21 -6.36
C LEU A 184 -17.67 -13.38 -6.70
N LEU A 185 -17.36 -14.58 -6.22
CA LEU A 185 -18.27 -15.73 -6.35
C LEU A 185 -19.59 -15.49 -5.61
N MET A 186 -19.56 -14.95 -4.41
CA MET A 186 -20.78 -14.62 -3.64
C MET A 186 -21.63 -13.54 -4.32
N LEU A 187 -20.98 -12.58 -4.99
CA LEU A 187 -21.66 -11.50 -5.72
C LEU A 187 -22.17 -11.96 -7.10
N GLY A 188 -21.66 -13.07 -7.63
CA GLY A 188 -21.93 -13.50 -9.01
C GLY A 188 -21.28 -12.61 -10.07
N GLU A 189 -20.20 -11.90 -9.72
CA GLU A 189 -19.58 -10.89 -10.57
C GLU A 189 -18.12 -11.24 -10.89
N PRO A 190 -17.60 -10.90 -12.10
CA PRO A 190 -16.21 -11.15 -12.47
C PRO A 190 -15.23 -10.15 -11.83
N ALA A 191 -15.73 -9.02 -11.31
CA ALA A 191 -14.96 -7.97 -10.64
C ALA A 191 -15.86 -7.19 -9.68
N TYR A 192 -15.28 -6.48 -8.73
CA TYR A 192 -16.06 -5.55 -7.89
C TYR A 192 -16.76 -4.49 -8.76
N PRO A 193 -18.01 -4.11 -8.43
CA PRO A 193 -18.77 -3.10 -9.17
C PRO A 193 -18.07 -1.76 -9.25
N ARG A 194 -18.38 -0.96 -10.27
CA ARG A 194 -17.92 0.42 -10.36
C ARG A 194 -18.39 1.22 -9.15
N GLY A 195 -17.47 1.96 -8.51
CA GLY A 195 -17.77 2.75 -7.31
C GLY A 195 -17.60 1.99 -6.00
N PHE A 196 -17.50 0.65 -6.02
CA PHE A 196 -17.38 -0.17 -4.81
C PHE A 196 -16.26 0.31 -3.86
N SER A 197 -15.08 0.62 -4.38
CA SER A 197 -13.97 1.12 -3.54
C SER A 197 -14.27 2.47 -2.87
N ARG A 198 -15.12 3.32 -3.46
CA ARG A 198 -15.57 4.59 -2.87
C ARG A 198 -16.54 4.33 -1.73
N GLU A 199 -17.57 3.55 -1.98
CA GLU A 199 -18.59 3.19 -0.99
C GLU A 199 -17.98 2.46 0.20
N LEU A 200 -17.05 1.53 -0.09
CA LEU A 200 -16.32 0.82 0.94
C LEU A 200 -15.39 1.76 1.75
N ALA A 201 -14.76 2.76 1.11
CA ALA A 201 -13.95 3.73 1.83
C ALA A 201 -14.78 4.57 2.80
N GLU A 202 -15.98 4.97 2.40
CA GLU A 202 -16.94 5.65 3.27
C GLU A 202 -17.33 4.75 4.45
N HIS A 203 -17.75 3.52 4.18
CA HIS A 203 -18.12 2.55 5.20
C HIS A 203 -16.99 2.27 6.20
N VAL A 204 -15.79 1.93 5.73
CA VAL A 204 -14.63 1.64 6.58
C VAL A 204 -14.26 2.84 7.44
N THR A 205 -14.34 4.05 6.88
CA THR A 205 -14.02 5.27 7.62
C THR A 205 -15.02 5.52 8.73
N GLU A 206 -16.32 5.53 8.43
CA GLU A 206 -17.38 5.80 9.42
C GLU A 206 -17.41 4.73 10.52
N PHE A 207 -17.33 3.45 10.15
CA PHE A 207 -17.25 2.34 11.10
C PHE A 207 -16.06 2.47 12.04
N SER A 208 -14.89 2.80 11.49
CA SER A 208 -13.66 2.95 12.28
C SER A 208 -13.72 4.18 13.19
N LEU A 209 -14.25 5.31 12.71
CA LEU A 209 -14.42 6.53 13.51
C LEU A 209 -15.33 6.28 14.70
N GLY A 210 -16.48 5.64 14.52
CA GLY A 210 -17.39 5.28 15.61
C GLY A 210 -16.71 4.40 16.67
N GLY A 211 -15.92 3.42 16.25
CA GLY A 211 -15.11 2.59 17.14
C GLY A 211 -14.07 3.38 17.93
N MET A 212 -13.29 4.22 17.26
CA MET A 212 -12.25 5.07 17.86
C MET A 212 -12.82 6.05 18.90
N GLU A 213 -13.96 6.67 18.59
CA GLU A 213 -14.63 7.59 19.51
C GLU A 213 -15.12 6.91 20.78
N ARG A 214 -15.67 5.70 20.64
CA ARG A 214 -16.09 4.89 21.77
C ARG A 214 -14.93 4.52 22.67
N LEU A 215 -13.77 4.15 22.09
CA LEU A 215 -12.54 3.86 22.84
C LEU A 215 -12.07 5.11 23.61
N ALA A 216 -12.03 6.28 22.96
CA ALA A 216 -11.64 7.54 23.60
C ALA A 216 -12.60 7.95 24.74
N ALA A 217 -13.90 7.72 24.57
CA ALA A 217 -14.90 7.98 25.62
C ALA A 217 -14.68 7.07 26.83
N GLY A 218 -14.38 5.79 26.61
CA GLY A 218 -14.04 4.82 27.67
C GLY A 218 -12.80 5.23 28.47
N THR A 219 -11.74 5.66 27.78
CA THR A 219 -10.51 6.15 28.43
C THR A 219 -10.74 7.38 29.29
N ARG A 220 -11.55 8.34 28.80
CA ARG A 220 -11.92 9.55 29.58
C ARG A 220 -12.72 9.21 30.83
N ARG A 221 -13.65 8.25 30.73
CA ARG A 221 -14.44 7.79 31.88
C ARG A 221 -13.56 7.11 32.94
N ALA A 222 -12.66 6.22 32.54
CA ALA A 222 -11.75 5.55 33.45
C ALA A 222 -10.84 6.53 34.21
N ARG A 223 -10.33 7.57 33.53
CA ARG A 223 -9.49 8.64 34.16
C ARG A 223 -10.25 9.54 35.14
N ARG A 224 -11.57 9.60 35.06
CA ARG A 224 -12.40 10.41 35.97
C ARG A 224 -12.82 9.64 37.24
N THR A 225 -12.67 8.31 37.22
CA THR A 225 -13.01 7.40 38.33
C THR A 225 -11.80 6.88 39.09
N ALA A 226 -10.58 7.16 38.61
CA ALA A 226 -9.29 6.89 39.27
C ALA A 226 -8.76 8.16 39.97
#